data_a7475ba1bc4d64531257460fc707e21a
#
_entry.id   a7475ba1bc4d64531257460fc707e21a
#
_cell.length_a   1.000
_cell.length_b   1.000
_cell.length_c   1.000
_cell.angle_alpha   90.00
_cell.angle_beta   90.00
_cell.angle_gamma   90.00
#
_symmetry.space_group_name_H-M   'P 1'
#
loop_
_entity.id
_entity.type
_entity.pdbx_description
1 polymer ?
#
loop_
_entity_poly.entity_id
_entity_poly.type
_entity_poly.pdbx_seq_one_letter_code
_entity_poly.pdbx_strand_id
1 'polypeptide(L)'
;MVHTSSQSTVNKIEMRLRGKGRGSIVFQQDYADCGTPSAVKSTFHRMYTDGMLVRLAHGIYYYPKEDKEYGLGIIYPSVEDIAQAIAKRDKAKIVPMGAYALNRLGLSTQMPMNVVFLTNGAPRRIKIGNGRGILFKHSSSGKNFAYKSELMMLVVTAIRTIGENKITDEERNVLVEHAKNVNDNDFNHDIKLAPAWVRKMLIAR
;
A
#
# COMPACT_ATOMS: atom_id res chain seq x y z
N MET A 1 -37.03 -10.41 -32.54
CA MET A 1 -36.71 -9.47 -31.43
C MET A 1 -35.85 -10.18 -30.42
N VAL A 2 -34.55 -9.90 -30.39
CA VAL A 2 -33.63 -10.50 -29.41
C VAL A 2 -33.85 -9.78 -28.10
N HIS A 3 -34.48 -10.43 -27.12
CA HIS A 3 -34.52 -9.93 -25.74
C HIS A 3 -33.08 -9.92 -25.17
N THR A 4 -32.42 -8.80 -25.26
CA THR A 4 -31.25 -8.50 -24.45
C THR A 4 -31.72 -8.46 -23.00
N SER A 5 -31.61 -9.58 -22.29
CA SER A 5 -31.86 -9.62 -20.85
C SER A 5 -30.88 -8.66 -20.17
N SER A 6 -31.40 -7.54 -19.70
CA SER A 6 -30.64 -6.58 -18.88
C SER A 6 -30.06 -7.35 -17.70
N GLN A 7 -28.75 -7.62 -17.75
CA GLN A 7 -28.06 -8.28 -16.63
C GLN A 7 -28.26 -7.47 -15.35
N SER A 8 -28.69 -8.14 -14.28
CA SER A 8 -28.91 -7.47 -12.98
C SER A 8 -27.60 -6.84 -12.46
N THR A 9 -27.71 -5.77 -11.69
CA THR A 9 -26.57 -5.12 -11.02
C THR A 9 -25.68 -6.15 -10.29
N VAL A 10 -26.30 -7.13 -9.66
CA VAL A 10 -25.61 -8.22 -8.93
C VAL A 10 -24.73 -9.02 -9.89
N ASN A 11 -25.30 -9.51 -10.98
CA ASN A 11 -24.57 -10.34 -11.95
C ASN A 11 -23.40 -9.58 -12.59
N LYS A 12 -23.57 -8.29 -12.88
CA LYS A 12 -22.49 -7.45 -13.42
C LYS A 12 -21.34 -7.32 -12.44
N ILE A 13 -21.64 -7.09 -11.17
CA ILE A 13 -20.63 -6.94 -10.11
C ILE A 13 -19.92 -8.28 -9.89
N GLU A 14 -20.66 -9.39 -9.77
CA GLU A 14 -20.06 -10.73 -9.58
C GLU A 14 -19.13 -11.10 -10.72
N MET A 15 -19.55 -10.88 -11.97
CA MET A 15 -18.73 -11.19 -13.14
C MET A 15 -17.42 -10.40 -13.12
N ARG A 16 -17.45 -9.11 -12.74
CA ARG A 16 -16.25 -8.29 -12.59
C ARG A 16 -15.35 -8.74 -11.43
N LEU A 17 -15.93 -9.13 -10.31
CA LEU A 17 -15.18 -9.66 -9.17
C LEU A 17 -14.45 -10.95 -9.56
N ARG A 18 -15.14 -11.88 -10.24
CA ARG A 18 -14.53 -13.12 -10.75
C ARG A 18 -13.41 -12.83 -11.75
N GLY A 19 -13.59 -11.85 -12.63
CA GLY A 19 -12.56 -11.43 -13.58
C GLY A 19 -11.31 -10.81 -12.92
N LYS A 20 -11.46 -10.13 -11.76
CA LYS A 20 -10.33 -9.63 -10.98
C LYS A 20 -9.60 -10.74 -10.21
N GLY A 21 -10.29 -11.83 -9.91
CA GLY A 21 -9.75 -12.95 -9.14
C GLY A 21 -9.78 -12.76 -7.63
N ARG A 22 -9.71 -13.87 -6.89
CA ARG A 22 -9.58 -13.87 -5.42
C ARG A 22 -8.23 -13.28 -5.01
N GLY A 23 -8.19 -12.60 -3.87
CA GLY A 23 -7.03 -11.83 -3.42
C GLY A 23 -7.06 -10.36 -3.86
N SER A 24 -8.08 -9.93 -4.59
CA SER A 24 -8.18 -8.56 -5.10
C SER A 24 -8.80 -7.61 -4.09
N ILE A 25 -8.21 -6.41 -3.95
CA ILE A 25 -8.81 -5.26 -3.28
C ILE A 25 -9.67 -4.52 -4.30
N VAL A 26 -10.93 -4.26 -3.95
CA VAL A 26 -11.91 -3.66 -4.83
C VAL A 26 -12.56 -2.44 -4.18
N PHE A 27 -12.85 -1.43 -4.99
CA PHE A 27 -13.45 -0.19 -4.55
C PHE A 27 -14.88 -0.12 -5.08
N GLN A 28 -15.84 0.11 -4.20
CA GLN A 28 -17.26 0.19 -4.59
C GLN A 28 -17.49 1.21 -5.72
N GLN A 29 -16.75 2.31 -5.73
CA GLN A 29 -16.85 3.37 -6.75
C GLN A 29 -16.49 2.90 -8.16
N ASP A 30 -15.62 1.89 -8.30
CA ASP A 30 -15.21 1.35 -9.60
C ASP A 30 -16.35 0.58 -10.31
N TYR A 31 -17.48 0.40 -9.62
CA TYR A 31 -18.66 -0.34 -10.12
C TYR A 31 -19.88 0.57 -10.31
N ALA A 32 -19.67 1.88 -10.36
CA ALA A 32 -20.76 2.85 -10.52
C ALA A 32 -21.57 2.66 -11.82
N ASP A 33 -20.95 2.09 -12.85
CA ASP A 33 -21.59 1.77 -14.13
C ASP A 33 -22.40 0.46 -14.13
N CYS A 34 -22.33 -0.33 -13.05
CA CYS A 34 -23.09 -1.58 -12.94
C CYS A 34 -24.57 -1.37 -12.60
N GLY A 35 -24.94 -0.18 -12.09
CA GLY A 35 -26.32 0.13 -11.70
C GLY A 35 -26.44 1.48 -11.01
N THR A 36 -27.61 1.73 -10.42
CA THR A 36 -27.79 2.94 -9.61
C THR A 36 -26.88 2.93 -8.37
N PRO A 37 -26.48 4.08 -7.83
CA PRO A 37 -25.64 4.15 -6.62
C PRO A 37 -26.18 3.34 -5.44
N SER A 38 -27.51 3.36 -5.26
CA SER A 38 -28.20 2.59 -4.21
C SER A 38 -28.10 1.07 -4.47
N ALA A 39 -28.34 0.62 -5.70
CA ALA A 39 -28.26 -0.78 -6.07
C ALA A 39 -26.83 -1.33 -5.91
N VAL A 40 -25.83 -0.57 -6.34
CA VAL A 40 -24.41 -0.93 -6.15
C VAL A 40 -24.08 -1.04 -4.66
N LYS A 41 -24.45 -0.03 -3.85
CA LYS A 41 -24.22 -0.02 -2.40
C LYS A 41 -24.87 -1.21 -1.72
N SER A 42 -26.14 -1.49 -2.01
CA SER A 42 -26.89 -2.62 -1.44
C SER A 42 -26.29 -3.97 -1.84
N THR A 43 -25.83 -4.09 -3.10
CA THR A 43 -25.17 -5.31 -3.58
C THR A 43 -23.86 -5.57 -2.85
N PHE A 44 -23.00 -4.56 -2.70
CA PHE A 44 -21.75 -4.71 -1.94
C PHE A 44 -22.00 -5.03 -0.47
N HIS A 45 -23.04 -4.41 0.13
CA HIS A 45 -23.41 -4.71 1.51
C HIS A 45 -23.85 -6.17 1.67
N ARG A 46 -24.72 -6.65 0.77
CA ARG A 46 -25.17 -8.05 0.80
C ARG A 46 -24.00 -9.02 0.59
N MET A 47 -23.13 -8.79 -0.40
CA MET A 47 -21.95 -9.63 -0.63
C MET A 47 -21.01 -9.66 0.59
N TYR A 48 -20.92 -8.58 1.33
CA TYR A 48 -20.20 -8.53 2.60
C TYR A 48 -20.92 -9.34 3.69
N THR A 49 -22.23 -9.20 3.84
CA THR A 49 -23.03 -9.94 4.82
C THR A 49 -23.01 -11.46 4.55
N ASP A 50 -23.05 -11.83 3.29
CA ASP A 50 -23.01 -13.24 2.82
C ASP A 50 -21.59 -13.83 2.85
N GLY A 51 -20.57 -13.06 3.29
CA GLY A 51 -19.18 -13.51 3.40
C GLY A 51 -18.42 -13.61 2.06
N MET A 52 -19.05 -13.23 0.94
CA MET A 52 -18.37 -13.21 -0.37
C MET A 52 -17.27 -12.16 -0.42
N LEU A 53 -17.43 -11.04 0.26
CA LEU A 53 -16.47 -9.96 0.40
C LEU A 53 -16.13 -9.70 1.87
N VAL A 54 -14.92 -9.26 2.13
CA VAL A 54 -14.50 -8.71 3.42
C VAL A 54 -14.41 -7.19 3.31
N ARG A 55 -15.00 -6.47 4.26
CA ARG A 55 -14.90 -5.01 4.30
C ARG A 55 -13.62 -4.58 5.00
N LEU A 56 -12.70 -3.97 4.27
CA LEU A 56 -11.43 -3.44 4.81
C LEU A 56 -11.60 -2.03 5.40
N ALA A 57 -12.36 -1.19 4.69
CA ALA A 57 -12.67 0.18 5.10
C ALA A 57 -13.96 0.65 4.41
N HIS A 58 -14.38 1.88 4.65
CA HIS A 58 -15.54 2.46 3.96
C HIS A 58 -15.32 2.49 2.45
N GLY A 59 -16.19 1.77 1.70
CA GLY A 59 -16.10 1.67 0.24
C GLY A 59 -14.93 0.86 -0.29
N ILE A 60 -14.15 0.18 0.57
CA ILE A 60 -13.00 -0.65 0.22
C ILE A 60 -13.27 -2.07 0.71
N TYR A 61 -13.26 -2.99 -0.21
CA TYR A 61 -13.56 -4.40 0.05
C TYR A 61 -12.43 -5.28 -0.47
N TYR A 62 -12.38 -6.49 0.04
CA TYR A 62 -11.45 -7.53 -0.36
C TYR A 62 -12.22 -8.74 -0.84
N TYR A 63 -11.88 -9.25 -2.01
CA TYR A 63 -12.41 -10.51 -2.52
C TYR A 63 -11.49 -11.62 -2.01
N PRO A 64 -11.89 -12.34 -0.92
CA PRO A 64 -10.94 -13.11 -0.13
C PRO A 64 -10.33 -14.26 -0.92
N LYS A 65 -9.03 -14.45 -0.72
CA LYS A 65 -8.29 -15.65 -1.06
C LYS A 65 -8.16 -16.49 0.21
N GLU A 66 -8.53 -17.75 0.13
CA GLU A 66 -8.38 -18.71 1.23
C GLU A 66 -7.16 -19.58 0.99
N ASP A 67 -6.40 -19.81 2.05
CA ASP A 67 -5.41 -20.87 2.08
C ASP A 67 -6.08 -22.18 2.47
N LYS A 68 -6.14 -23.09 1.47
CA LYS A 68 -6.68 -24.44 1.65
C LYS A 68 -5.59 -25.46 1.96
N GLU A 69 -4.34 -25.14 1.67
CA GLU A 69 -3.21 -26.08 1.76
C GLU A 69 -2.75 -26.22 3.21
N TYR A 70 -2.63 -25.11 3.94
CA TYR A 70 -2.17 -25.07 5.34
C TYR A 70 -3.30 -24.79 6.34
N GLY A 71 -4.54 -24.64 5.88
CA GLY A 71 -5.70 -24.40 6.75
C GLY A 71 -5.71 -23.05 7.45
N LEU A 72 -4.97 -22.06 6.95
CA LEU A 72 -4.86 -20.71 7.54
C LEU A 72 -6.11 -19.84 7.34
N GLY A 73 -7.11 -20.33 6.58
CA GLY A 73 -8.33 -19.60 6.31
C GLY A 73 -8.11 -18.42 5.34
N ILE A 74 -8.73 -17.26 5.62
CA ILE A 74 -8.61 -16.08 4.75
C ILE A 74 -7.24 -15.44 4.92
N ILE A 75 -6.50 -15.31 3.80
CA ILE A 75 -5.26 -14.55 3.73
C ILE A 75 -5.63 -13.07 3.54
N TYR A 76 -5.49 -12.28 4.60
CA TYR A 76 -5.77 -10.85 4.55
C TYR A 76 -4.64 -10.07 3.87
N PRO A 77 -4.96 -9.01 3.08
CA PRO A 77 -3.95 -8.13 2.52
C PRO A 77 -3.23 -7.35 3.63
N SER A 78 -1.95 -7.07 3.41
CA SER A 78 -1.18 -6.19 4.30
C SER A 78 -1.70 -4.75 4.24
N VAL A 79 -1.34 -3.94 5.24
CA VAL A 79 -1.65 -2.50 5.23
C VAL A 79 -1.02 -1.81 4.02
N GLU A 80 0.14 -2.30 3.58
CA GLU A 80 0.82 -1.80 2.39
C GLU A 80 0.08 -2.14 1.11
N ASP A 81 -0.39 -3.39 0.95
CA ASP A 81 -1.20 -3.78 -0.20
C ASP A 81 -2.45 -2.90 -0.34
N ILE A 82 -3.09 -2.60 0.80
CA ILE A 82 -4.24 -1.70 0.82
C ILE A 82 -3.83 -0.28 0.40
N ALA A 83 -2.71 0.23 0.92
CA ALA A 83 -2.21 1.57 0.57
C ALA A 83 -1.83 1.66 -0.92
N GLN A 84 -1.15 0.64 -1.45
CA GLN A 84 -0.78 0.56 -2.87
C GLN A 84 -2.01 0.46 -3.77
N ALA A 85 -3.01 -0.35 -3.41
CA ALA A 85 -4.26 -0.43 -4.16
C ALA A 85 -4.98 0.92 -4.23
N ILE A 86 -5.01 1.66 -3.10
CA ILE A 86 -5.59 3.00 -3.03
C ILE A 86 -4.80 3.97 -3.92
N ALA A 87 -3.48 3.97 -3.83
CA ALA A 87 -2.61 4.82 -4.62
C ALA A 87 -2.76 4.55 -6.12
N LYS A 88 -2.81 3.27 -6.52
CA LYS A 88 -3.03 2.85 -7.91
C LYS A 88 -4.36 3.37 -8.46
N ARG A 89 -5.45 3.21 -7.68
CA ARG A 89 -6.77 3.74 -8.06
C ARG A 89 -6.73 5.25 -8.29
N ASP A 90 -6.06 5.97 -7.40
CA ASP A 90 -5.99 7.44 -7.43
C ASP A 90 -4.92 7.96 -8.39
N LYS A 91 -4.22 7.06 -9.09
CA LYS A 91 -3.07 7.38 -9.98
C LYS A 91 -2.00 8.20 -9.24
N ALA A 92 -1.82 7.94 -7.94
CA ALA A 92 -0.86 8.60 -7.08
C ALA A 92 0.34 7.68 -6.79
N LYS A 93 1.48 8.31 -6.46
CA LYS A 93 2.65 7.62 -5.92
C LYS A 93 2.63 7.73 -4.40
N ILE A 94 3.09 6.69 -3.72
CA ILE A 94 3.24 6.69 -2.27
C ILE A 94 4.63 6.21 -1.86
N VAL A 95 5.09 6.71 -0.72
CA VAL A 95 6.37 6.36 -0.10
C VAL A 95 6.12 6.09 1.39
N PRO A 96 6.46 4.90 1.91
CA PRO A 96 6.33 4.62 3.33
C PRO A 96 7.24 5.51 4.17
N MET A 97 6.79 5.89 5.36
CA MET A 97 7.47 6.82 6.25
C MET A 97 7.57 6.33 7.70
N GLY A 98 8.52 6.92 8.42
CA GLY A 98 8.62 6.76 9.86
C GLY A 98 8.89 5.33 10.31
N ALA A 99 8.25 4.94 11.41
CA ALA A 99 8.42 3.63 12.04
C ALA A 99 8.14 2.45 11.10
N TYR A 100 7.29 2.63 10.10
CA TYR A 100 7.02 1.58 9.12
C TYR A 100 8.23 1.28 8.23
N ALA A 101 8.98 2.30 7.80
CA ALA A 101 10.22 2.09 7.05
C ALA A 101 11.29 1.37 7.89
N LEU A 102 11.39 1.71 9.18
CA LEU A 102 12.29 1.03 10.13
C LEU A 102 11.92 -0.45 10.31
N ASN A 103 10.62 -0.74 10.47
CA ASN A 103 10.13 -2.10 10.60
C ASN A 103 10.42 -2.95 9.35
N ARG A 104 10.20 -2.38 8.14
CA ARG A 104 10.46 -3.06 6.87
C ARG A 104 11.94 -3.43 6.68
N LEU A 105 12.86 -2.67 7.26
CA LEU A 105 14.31 -2.94 7.21
C LEU A 105 14.84 -3.74 8.40
N GLY A 106 13.95 -4.22 9.28
CA GLY A 106 14.36 -4.98 10.46
C GLY A 106 14.99 -4.15 11.58
N LEU A 107 14.98 -2.81 11.48
CA LEU A 107 15.51 -1.90 12.48
C LEU A 107 14.55 -1.68 13.68
N SER A 108 13.32 -2.16 13.56
CA SER A 108 12.34 -2.11 14.63
C SER A 108 11.40 -3.31 14.54
N THR A 109 11.13 -3.95 15.66
CA THR A 109 10.12 -5.02 15.78
C THR A 109 8.70 -4.46 15.97
N GLN A 110 8.57 -3.17 16.23
CA GLN A 110 7.29 -2.52 16.47
C GLN A 110 6.54 -2.27 15.16
N MET A 111 5.35 -2.86 15.04
CA MET A 111 4.41 -2.53 13.95
C MET A 111 3.56 -1.34 14.36
N PRO A 112 3.66 -0.20 13.64
CA PRO A 112 2.85 0.96 14.00
C PRO A 112 1.36 0.70 13.74
N MET A 113 0.50 1.09 14.68
CA MET A 113 -0.96 1.03 14.52
C MET A 113 -1.45 1.90 13.36
N ASN A 114 -0.76 3.01 13.11
CA ASN A 114 -1.03 3.88 11.97
C ASN A 114 0.20 3.92 11.08
N VAL A 115 0.05 3.42 9.86
CA VAL A 115 1.10 3.50 8.84
C VAL A 115 0.99 4.82 8.10
N VAL A 116 2.11 5.54 7.98
CA VAL A 116 2.16 6.83 7.30
C VAL A 116 2.83 6.68 5.95
N PHE A 117 2.18 7.19 4.91
CA PHE A 117 2.74 7.31 3.57
C PHE A 117 2.76 8.78 3.14
N LEU A 118 3.87 9.21 2.52
CA LEU A 118 3.82 10.39 1.68
C LEU A 118 3.09 10.07 0.38
N THR A 119 2.35 11.03 -0.16
CA THR A 119 1.69 10.89 -1.45
C THR A 119 1.79 12.20 -2.25
N ASN A 120 1.88 12.09 -3.57
CA ASN A 120 1.68 13.22 -4.47
C ASN A 120 0.20 13.47 -4.79
N GLY A 121 -0.70 12.59 -4.32
CA GLY A 121 -2.15 12.72 -4.41
C GLY A 121 -2.76 13.47 -3.21
N ALA A 122 -4.08 13.33 -3.04
CA ALA A 122 -4.81 13.97 -1.95
C ALA A 122 -4.46 13.35 -0.58
N PRO A 123 -4.22 14.20 0.46
CA PRO A 123 -4.01 13.72 1.83
C PRO A 123 -5.32 13.17 2.38
N ARG A 124 -5.25 12.07 3.14
CA ARG A 124 -6.41 11.48 3.81
C ARG A 124 -6.01 10.46 4.86
N ARG A 125 -6.95 10.19 5.77
CA ARG A 125 -6.84 9.13 6.75
C ARG A 125 -7.89 8.06 6.46
N ILE A 126 -7.46 6.79 6.47
CA ILE A 126 -8.33 5.64 6.28
C ILE A 126 -8.22 4.77 7.53
N LYS A 127 -9.36 4.52 8.16
CA LYS A 127 -9.44 3.56 9.27
C LYS A 127 -9.66 2.18 8.67
N ILE A 128 -8.78 1.25 9.00
CA ILE A 128 -8.89 -0.16 8.67
C ILE A 128 -9.37 -0.90 9.91
N GLY A 129 -9.95 -2.08 9.74
CA GLY A 129 -10.39 -2.92 10.87
C GLY A 129 -9.29 -3.12 11.92
N ASN A 130 -9.68 -3.47 13.15
CA ASN A 130 -8.80 -3.72 14.31
C ASN A 130 -8.00 -2.48 14.78
N GLY A 131 -8.57 -1.28 14.67
CA GLY A 131 -7.96 -0.04 15.16
C GLY A 131 -6.77 0.47 14.34
N ARG A 132 -6.41 -0.20 13.25
CA ARG A 132 -5.33 0.22 12.36
C ARG A 132 -5.75 1.36 11.44
N GLY A 133 -4.78 2.15 10.98
CA GLY A 133 -5.03 3.24 10.06
C GLY A 133 -3.91 3.44 9.05
N ILE A 134 -4.30 4.00 7.90
CA ILE A 134 -3.38 4.51 6.89
C ILE A 134 -3.53 6.03 6.86
N LEU A 135 -2.41 6.74 6.97
CA LEU A 135 -2.36 8.18 6.84
C LEU A 135 -1.57 8.56 5.60
N PHE A 136 -2.22 9.12 4.60
CA PHE A 136 -1.57 9.72 3.44
C PHE A 136 -1.30 11.19 3.74
N LYS A 137 -0.02 11.59 3.73
CA LYS A 137 0.42 12.98 3.86
C LYS A 137 0.88 13.49 2.50
N HIS A 138 0.32 14.61 2.06
CA HIS A 138 0.72 15.21 0.79
C HIS A 138 2.16 15.72 0.83
N SER A 139 2.88 15.51 -0.27
CA SER A 139 4.18 16.11 -0.51
C SER A 139 4.24 16.65 -1.94
N SER A 140 4.59 17.92 -2.08
CA SER A 140 4.81 18.57 -3.37
C SER A 140 6.22 18.29 -3.95
N SER A 141 7.13 17.74 -3.12
CA SER A 141 8.50 17.45 -3.56
C SER A 141 8.55 16.20 -4.43
N GLY A 142 8.74 16.39 -5.73
CA GLY A 142 8.90 15.32 -6.70
C GLY A 142 10.07 14.37 -6.39
N LYS A 143 11.11 14.85 -5.70
CA LYS A 143 12.27 14.05 -5.28
C LYS A 143 11.88 12.85 -4.42
N ASN A 144 10.84 12.99 -3.57
CA ASN A 144 10.37 11.90 -2.72
C ASN A 144 9.81 10.72 -3.53
N PHE A 145 9.37 10.94 -4.76
CA PHE A 145 8.73 9.95 -5.62
C PHE A 145 9.57 9.57 -6.85
N ALA A 146 10.84 10.02 -6.89
CA ALA A 146 11.73 9.83 -8.04
C ALA A 146 12.69 8.64 -7.89
N TYR A 147 12.65 7.94 -6.74
CA TYR A 147 13.46 6.75 -6.52
C TYR A 147 13.10 5.64 -7.51
N LYS A 148 14.12 4.99 -8.05
CA LYS A 148 13.98 3.81 -8.92
C LYS A 148 13.92 2.53 -8.10
N SER A 149 14.75 2.45 -7.06
CA SER A 149 14.78 1.32 -6.13
C SER A 149 13.89 1.59 -4.92
N GLU A 150 12.91 0.70 -4.67
CA GLU A 150 12.10 0.71 -3.46
C GLU A 150 12.97 0.51 -2.21
N LEU A 151 13.97 -0.38 -2.29
CA LEU A 151 14.89 -0.63 -1.19
C LEU A 151 15.70 0.61 -0.85
N MET A 152 16.25 1.32 -1.85
CA MET A 152 16.98 2.57 -1.62
C MET A 152 16.10 3.66 -1.02
N MET A 153 14.86 3.76 -1.49
CA MET A 153 13.86 4.67 -0.92
C MET A 153 13.60 4.37 0.56
N LEU A 154 13.44 3.09 0.93
CA LEU A 154 13.25 2.67 2.32
C LEU A 154 14.48 2.99 3.18
N VAL A 155 15.67 2.69 2.70
CA VAL A 155 16.94 2.99 3.39
C VAL A 155 17.07 4.48 3.68
N VAL A 156 16.91 5.32 2.66
CA VAL A 156 16.99 6.79 2.85
C VAL A 156 15.91 7.29 3.80
N THR A 157 14.70 6.73 3.72
CA THR A 157 13.59 7.11 4.61
C THR A 157 13.86 6.69 6.05
N ALA A 158 14.40 5.51 6.29
CA ALA A 158 14.77 5.02 7.62
C ALA A 158 15.87 5.90 8.23
N ILE A 159 16.94 6.18 7.48
CA ILE A 159 18.04 7.07 7.90
C ILE A 159 17.50 8.44 8.32
N ARG A 160 16.63 9.03 7.49
CA ARG A 160 16.00 10.33 7.81
C ARG A 160 15.08 10.28 9.03
N THR A 161 14.47 9.13 9.28
CA THR A 161 13.57 8.94 10.43
C THR A 161 14.33 8.84 11.73
N ILE A 162 15.49 8.15 11.74
CA ILE A 162 16.37 8.06 12.90
C ILE A 162 17.02 9.44 13.16
N GLY A 163 17.54 10.09 12.12
CA GLY A 163 18.21 11.39 12.18
C GLY A 163 19.73 11.28 12.30
N GLU A 164 20.44 12.27 11.75
CA GLU A 164 21.90 12.28 11.52
C GLU A 164 22.75 11.90 12.75
N ASN A 165 22.37 12.42 13.94
CA ASN A 165 23.16 12.24 15.17
C ASN A 165 22.62 11.15 16.10
N LYS A 166 21.67 10.34 15.63
CA LYS A 166 20.99 9.32 16.44
C LYS A 166 21.21 7.90 15.93
N ILE A 167 21.86 7.75 14.79
CA ILE A 167 22.11 6.44 14.16
C ILE A 167 23.23 5.76 14.93
N THR A 168 22.94 4.57 15.49
CA THR A 168 23.97 3.72 16.11
C THR A 168 24.83 3.02 15.04
N ASP A 169 25.98 2.47 15.44
CA ASP A 169 26.85 1.74 14.51
C ASP A 169 26.19 0.47 14.00
N GLU A 170 25.39 -0.22 14.84
CA GLU A 170 24.61 -1.39 14.44
C GLU A 170 23.56 -1.03 13.36
N GLU A 171 22.78 0.03 13.59
CA GLU A 171 21.79 0.51 12.64
C GLU A 171 22.45 0.94 11.32
N ARG A 172 23.60 1.62 11.41
CA ARG A 172 24.39 2.01 10.24
C ARG A 172 24.82 0.80 9.43
N ASN A 173 25.34 -0.24 10.06
CA ASN A 173 25.77 -1.46 9.39
C ASN A 173 24.61 -2.13 8.65
N VAL A 174 23.44 -2.25 9.28
CA VAL A 174 22.25 -2.80 8.66
C VAL A 174 21.80 -1.97 7.45
N LEU A 175 21.77 -0.65 7.58
CA LEU A 175 21.37 0.26 6.51
C LEU A 175 22.33 0.25 5.31
N VAL A 176 23.64 0.20 5.59
CA VAL A 176 24.68 0.07 4.54
C VAL A 176 24.57 -1.27 3.83
N GLU A 177 24.33 -2.36 4.57
CA GLU A 177 24.16 -3.69 3.97
C GLU A 177 22.92 -3.74 3.06
N HIS A 178 21.80 -3.17 3.48
CA HIS A 178 20.64 -3.01 2.60
C HIS A 178 20.96 -2.19 1.34
N ALA A 179 21.73 -1.12 1.48
CA ALA A 179 22.12 -0.28 0.34
C ALA A 179 23.04 -1.00 -0.65
N LYS A 180 23.87 -1.97 -0.21
CA LYS A 180 24.70 -2.80 -1.08
C LYS A 180 23.88 -3.78 -1.94
N ASN A 181 22.68 -4.15 -1.48
CA ASN A 181 21.77 -5.01 -2.23
C ASN A 181 21.01 -4.27 -3.35
N VAL A 182 21.19 -2.95 -3.47
CA VAL A 182 20.64 -2.17 -4.59
C VAL A 182 21.61 -2.26 -5.78
N ASN A 183 21.08 -2.49 -6.99
CA ASN A 183 21.91 -2.52 -8.18
C ASN A 183 22.59 -1.15 -8.42
N ASP A 184 23.78 -1.15 -9.01
CA ASP A 184 24.62 0.05 -9.14
C ASP A 184 23.95 1.18 -9.94
N ASN A 185 23.17 0.87 -10.96
CA ASN A 185 22.49 1.87 -11.78
C ASN A 185 21.45 2.64 -10.97
N ASP A 186 20.62 1.91 -10.22
CA ASP A 186 19.61 2.51 -9.37
C ASP A 186 20.22 3.22 -8.17
N PHE A 187 21.26 2.63 -7.54
CA PHE A 187 21.99 3.27 -6.46
C PHE A 187 22.58 4.62 -6.90
N ASN A 188 23.29 4.65 -8.04
CA ASN A 188 23.91 5.87 -8.57
C ASN A 188 22.91 6.95 -8.96
N HIS A 189 21.71 6.56 -9.36
CA HIS A 189 20.61 7.48 -9.59
C HIS A 189 20.03 7.99 -8.26
N ASP A 190 19.65 7.09 -7.36
CA ASP A 190 18.84 7.36 -6.19
C ASP A 190 19.61 8.06 -5.08
N ILE A 191 20.93 7.78 -4.96
CA ILE A 191 21.79 8.46 -3.98
C ILE A 191 21.81 9.98 -4.17
N LYS A 192 21.63 10.48 -5.40
CA LYS A 192 21.59 11.91 -5.71
C LYS A 192 20.32 12.59 -5.16
N LEU A 193 19.25 11.81 -4.92
CA LEU A 193 18.00 12.29 -4.34
C LEU A 193 18.08 12.43 -2.81
N ALA A 194 19.03 11.74 -2.18
CA ALA A 194 19.23 11.75 -0.75
C ALA A 194 19.86 13.05 -0.24
N PRO A 195 19.59 13.47 1.02
CA PRO A 195 20.30 14.57 1.67
C PRO A 195 21.82 14.36 1.70
N ALA A 196 22.59 15.45 1.75
CA ALA A 196 24.06 15.39 1.67
C ALA A 196 24.70 14.50 2.76
N TRP A 197 24.21 14.59 4.00
CA TRP A 197 24.70 13.78 5.11
C TRP A 197 24.38 12.28 4.94
N VAL A 198 23.19 11.93 4.38
CA VAL A 198 22.82 10.55 4.05
C VAL A 198 23.75 10.00 2.96
N ARG A 199 24.04 10.82 1.92
CA ARG A 199 24.98 10.43 0.86
C ARG A 199 26.36 10.13 1.42
N LYS A 200 26.89 11.02 2.30
CA LYS A 200 28.19 10.83 2.95
C LYS A 200 28.24 9.49 3.70
N MET A 201 27.19 9.15 4.43
CA MET A 201 27.09 7.90 5.17
C MET A 201 27.08 6.66 4.26
N LEU A 202 26.32 6.71 3.15
CA LEU A 202 26.14 5.54 2.26
C LEU A 202 27.26 5.37 1.23
N ILE A 203 28.01 6.43 0.87
CA ILE A 203 29.15 6.34 -0.06
C ILE A 203 30.42 5.84 0.65
N ALA A 204 30.55 6.04 1.95
CA ALA A 204 31.66 5.53 2.76
C ALA A 204 31.56 4.00 3.04
N ARG A 205 30.79 3.25 2.24
CA ARG A 205 30.55 1.81 2.33
C ARG A 205 31.75 0.96 1.84
#